data_b5e4cfdb016f44d29b9317a0de030c19
#
_entry.id   b5e4cfdb016f44d29b9317a0de030c19
#
_cell.length_a   1.000
_cell.length_b   1.000
_cell.length_c   1.000
_cell.angle_alpha   90.00
_cell.angle_beta   90.00
_cell.angle_gamma   90.00
#
_symmetry.space_group_name_H-M   'P 1'
#
loop_
_entity.id
_entity.type
_entity.pdbx_description
1 polymer ?
#
loop_
_entity_poly.entity_id
_entity_poly.type
_entity_poly.pdbx_seq_one_letter_code
_entity_poly.pdbx_strand_id
1 'polypeptide(L)'
;MNTIKLKFYGNTKIIAHRGLSGLHVENTVSAFKAAGKASYFGIETDVHVTLDGKFIVFHDDTTKRLSPINVNVEKTNYAVLRMIPVRLHRMPNLKEYIECCKEYGKVAVLELKNPMKKEHLANIIREIESAGYLDSTVFISFSAQNLIFIREIKPDQNVQFLTDQFNSNVLQLLLENRFDLDINYTSLSSEIIGKCHDNGIKVNCWTVNEPADAERLIDYGVDYITTNIIE
;
A
#
# COMPACT_ATOMS: atom_id res chain seq x y z
N MET A 1 -20.53 -6.86 -11.33
CA MET A 1 -19.87 -7.79 -10.38
C MET A 1 -19.91 -7.15 -9.01
N ASN A 2 -19.94 -7.95 -7.95
CA ASN A 2 -19.92 -7.47 -6.56
C ASN A 2 -18.61 -7.93 -5.91
N THR A 3 -18.24 -7.31 -4.79
CA THR A 3 -17.18 -7.79 -3.91
C THR A 3 -17.48 -9.21 -3.38
N ILE A 4 -16.45 -9.92 -2.97
CA ILE A 4 -16.57 -11.22 -2.33
C ILE A 4 -16.57 -11.00 -0.81
N LYS A 5 -17.66 -11.34 -0.14
CA LYS A 5 -17.76 -11.25 1.32
C LYS A 5 -17.44 -12.58 1.98
N LEU A 6 -16.53 -12.58 2.92
CA LEU A 6 -16.25 -13.73 3.77
C LEU A 6 -17.33 -13.84 4.86
N LYS A 7 -17.48 -15.05 5.39
CA LYS A 7 -18.42 -15.31 6.49
C LYS A 7 -17.86 -14.89 7.85
N PHE A 8 -16.55 -14.88 7.98
CA PHE A 8 -15.85 -14.60 9.23
C PHE A 8 -14.50 -13.93 8.95
N TYR A 9 -14.12 -12.95 9.75
CA TYR A 9 -12.89 -12.16 9.62
C TYR A 9 -11.99 -12.24 10.86
N GLY A 10 -12.49 -12.76 11.97
CA GLY A 10 -11.76 -12.67 13.25
C GLY A 10 -11.42 -11.23 13.61
N ASN A 11 -10.13 -11.01 13.91
CA ASN A 11 -9.55 -9.68 14.13
C ASN A 11 -8.86 -9.11 12.88
N THR A 12 -8.83 -9.87 11.79
CA THR A 12 -8.14 -9.48 10.55
C THR A 12 -8.84 -8.31 9.87
N LYS A 13 -8.05 -7.34 9.45
CA LYS A 13 -8.52 -6.14 8.75
C LYS A 13 -8.23 -6.27 7.26
N ILE A 14 -9.22 -5.92 6.43
CA ILE A 14 -9.11 -6.03 4.98
C ILE A 14 -8.73 -4.68 4.36
N ILE A 15 -7.72 -4.69 3.48
CA ILE A 15 -7.18 -3.53 2.78
C ILE A 15 -7.45 -3.67 1.28
N ALA A 16 -7.99 -2.63 0.66
CA ALA A 16 -8.26 -2.61 -0.78
C ALA A 16 -6.98 -2.29 -1.56
N HIS A 17 -6.43 -3.28 -2.28
CA HIS A 17 -5.20 -3.18 -3.08
C HIS A 17 -5.39 -2.27 -4.30
N ARG A 18 -4.68 -1.15 -4.36
CA ARG A 18 -4.80 -0.10 -5.40
C ARG A 18 -6.23 0.42 -5.53
N GLY A 19 -6.94 0.54 -4.38
CA GLY A 19 -8.37 0.71 -4.33
C GLY A 19 -9.13 -0.59 -4.61
N LEU A 20 -10.41 -0.54 -4.94
CA LEU A 20 -11.21 -1.73 -5.31
C LEU A 20 -10.87 -2.16 -6.76
N SER A 21 -9.63 -2.62 -6.96
CA SER A 21 -9.05 -2.89 -8.28
C SER A 21 -9.62 -4.13 -8.98
N GLY A 22 -10.26 -5.03 -8.27
CA GLY A 22 -10.97 -6.16 -8.86
C GLY A 22 -12.23 -5.76 -9.65
N LEU A 23 -12.77 -4.56 -9.43
CA LEU A 23 -13.98 -4.04 -10.09
C LEU A 23 -13.74 -2.72 -10.83
N HIS A 24 -12.67 -1.99 -10.53
CA HIS A 24 -12.31 -0.70 -11.09
C HIS A 24 -10.87 -0.72 -11.61
N VAL A 25 -10.53 0.25 -12.45
CA VAL A 25 -9.13 0.42 -12.87
C VAL A 25 -8.28 0.78 -11.65
N GLU A 26 -7.25 0.00 -11.40
CA GLU A 26 -6.32 0.17 -10.26
C GLU A 26 -5.74 1.57 -10.18
N ASN A 27 -5.42 2.03 -8.98
CA ASN A 27 -4.75 3.31 -8.73
C ASN A 27 -5.47 4.49 -9.39
N THR A 28 -6.80 4.52 -9.34
CA THR A 28 -7.63 5.62 -9.82
C THR A 28 -8.55 6.15 -8.71
N VAL A 29 -8.94 7.42 -8.82
CA VAL A 29 -9.92 8.01 -7.89
C VAL A 29 -11.23 7.21 -7.88
N SER A 30 -11.62 6.59 -9.01
CA SER A 30 -12.79 5.72 -9.08
C SER A 30 -12.63 4.48 -8.20
N ALA A 31 -11.47 3.81 -8.25
CA ALA A 31 -11.18 2.64 -7.42
C ALA A 31 -11.11 3.01 -5.94
N PHE A 32 -10.51 4.15 -5.60
CA PHE A 32 -10.43 4.64 -4.22
C PHE A 32 -11.81 4.97 -3.64
N LYS A 33 -12.66 5.69 -4.39
CA LYS A 33 -14.04 5.99 -3.97
C LYS A 33 -14.89 4.73 -3.82
N ALA A 34 -14.70 3.74 -4.69
CA ALA A 34 -15.39 2.46 -4.57
C ALA A 34 -14.98 1.72 -3.30
N ALA A 35 -13.67 1.64 -3.01
CA ALA A 35 -13.15 1.07 -1.78
C ALA A 35 -13.60 1.87 -0.54
N GLY A 36 -13.63 3.20 -0.63
CA GLY A 36 -14.08 4.09 0.43
C GLY A 36 -15.52 3.82 0.88
N LYS A 37 -16.41 3.53 -0.08
CA LYS A 37 -17.83 3.22 0.17
C LYS A 37 -18.08 1.82 0.72
N ALA A 38 -17.10 0.94 0.60
CA ALA A 38 -17.17 -0.45 1.04
C ALA A 38 -16.59 -0.61 2.47
N SER A 39 -16.65 -1.82 3.04
CA SER A 39 -16.27 -2.07 4.43
C SER A 39 -14.77 -2.18 4.69
N TYR A 40 -13.91 -1.94 3.69
CA TYR A 40 -12.45 -2.00 3.86
C TYR A 40 -11.95 -1.14 5.02
N PHE A 41 -10.98 -1.66 5.77
CA PHE A 41 -10.27 -0.92 6.81
C PHE A 41 -9.38 0.18 6.23
N GLY A 42 -8.66 -0.14 5.14
CA GLY A 42 -7.73 0.77 4.48
C GLY A 42 -7.80 0.68 2.98
N ILE A 43 -7.19 1.64 2.32
CA ILE A 43 -6.99 1.68 0.88
C ILE A 43 -5.49 1.70 0.64
N GLU A 44 -4.99 0.76 -0.14
CA GLU A 44 -3.58 0.74 -0.53
C GLU A 44 -3.41 1.41 -1.90
N THR A 45 -2.26 2.03 -2.12
CA THR A 45 -1.83 2.64 -3.37
C THR A 45 -0.31 2.77 -3.48
N ASP A 46 0.16 2.98 -4.71
CA ASP A 46 1.58 3.10 -5.05
C ASP A 46 1.94 4.54 -5.42
N VAL A 47 3.03 5.08 -4.86
CA VAL A 47 3.53 6.41 -5.20
C VAL A 47 4.93 6.37 -5.81
N HIS A 48 5.10 7.10 -6.92
CA HIS A 48 6.38 7.39 -7.55
C HIS A 48 6.75 8.87 -7.40
N VAL A 49 8.05 9.15 -7.47
CA VAL A 49 8.59 10.50 -7.59
C VAL A 49 8.85 10.79 -9.08
N THR A 50 8.21 11.81 -9.63
CA THR A 50 8.39 12.22 -11.02
C THR A 50 9.73 12.90 -11.26
N LEU A 51 10.13 13.09 -12.53
CA LEU A 51 11.38 13.75 -12.91
C LEU A 51 11.55 15.14 -12.25
N ASP A 52 10.45 15.88 -12.09
CA ASP A 52 10.42 17.21 -11.46
C ASP A 52 10.09 17.16 -9.95
N GLY A 53 10.25 15.99 -9.29
CA GLY A 53 10.15 15.82 -7.85
C GLY A 53 8.73 15.94 -7.28
N LYS A 54 7.70 15.69 -8.09
CA LYS A 54 6.29 15.63 -7.67
C LYS A 54 5.87 14.18 -7.42
N PHE A 55 4.71 13.97 -6.81
CA PHE A 55 4.20 12.66 -6.42
C PHE A 55 3.02 12.26 -7.28
N ILE A 56 3.14 11.11 -7.94
CA ILE A 56 2.13 10.56 -8.84
C ILE A 56 1.78 9.14 -8.40
N VAL A 57 0.52 8.77 -8.50
CA VAL A 57 0.02 7.45 -8.13
C VAL A 57 -0.01 6.55 -9.36
N PHE A 58 0.81 5.51 -9.34
CA PHE A 58 0.89 4.49 -10.38
C PHE A 58 1.73 3.31 -9.87
N HIS A 59 1.47 2.07 -10.35
CA HIS A 59 2.20 0.90 -9.85
C HIS A 59 3.51 0.64 -10.61
N ASP A 60 3.43 0.58 -11.95
CA ASP A 60 4.54 0.12 -12.78
C ASP A 60 5.56 1.25 -13.03
N ASP A 61 6.81 0.91 -13.33
CA ASP A 61 7.83 1.89 -13.74
C ASP A 61 7.49 2.57 -15.08
N THR A 62 6.63 1.95 -15.88
CA THR A 62 6.20 2.49 -17.18
C THR A 62 4.69 2.40 -17.36
N THR A 63 4.14 3.31 -18.15
CA THR A 63 2.68 3.38 -18.38
C THR A 63 2.15 2.32 -19.34
N LYS A 64 3.00 1.46 -19.92
CA LYS A 64 2.71 0.52 -21.02
C LYS A 64 1.49 -0.38 -20.79
N ARG A 65 1.32 -0.91 -19.58
CA ARG A 65 0.26 -1.88 -19.27
C ARG A 65 -1.14 -1.26 -19.30
N LEU A 66 -1.26 -0.02 -18.88
CA LEU A 66 -2.55 0.65 -18.69
C LEU A 66 -2.81 1.82 -19.63
N SER A 67 -1.83 2.20 -20.47
CA SER A 67 -1.91 3.34 -21.38
C SER A 67 -1.41 3.00 -22.78
N PRO A 68 -2.01 3.59 -23.85
CA PRO A 68 -1.45 3.51 -25.19
C PRO A 68 -0.14 4.32 -25.35
N ILE A 69 0.13 5.26 -24.44
CA ILE A 69 1.33 6.08 -24.41
C ILE A 69 2.31 5.44 -23.41
N ASN A 70 3.45 4.96 -23.89
CA ASN A 70 4.46 4.29 -23.06
C ASN A 70 5.59 5.26 -22.69
N VAL A 71 5.65 5.64 -21.41
CA VAL A 71 6.73 6.46 -20.84
C VAL A 71 7.19 5.86 -19.51
N ASN A 72 8.43 6.18 -19.10
CA ASN A 72 8.90 5.85 -17.75
C ASN A 72 8.39 6.92 -16.77
N VAL A 73 7.74 6.49 -15.69
CA VAL A 73 7.05 7.35 -14.73
C VAL A 73 8.03 8.32 -14.05
N GLU A 74 9.16 7.80 -13.53
CA GLU A 74 10.13 8.60 -12.79
C GLU A 74 11.04 9.47 -13.69
N LYS A 75 11.05 9.21 -15.02
CA LYS A 75 11.80 9.99 -16.02
C LYS A 75 10.90 10.95 -16.80
N THR A 76 9.67 11.16 -16.35
CA THR A 76 8.70 12.04 -17.00
C THR A 76 8.21 13.10 -16.01
N ASN A 77 8.03 14.33 -16.47
CA ASN A 77 7.51 15.42 -15.66
C ASN A 77 6.05 15.18 -15.26
N TYR A 78 5.70 15.58 -14.04
CA TYR A 78 4.35 15.45 -13.48
C TYR A 78 3.24 15.95 -14.42
N ALA A 79 3.39 17.14 -14.99
CA ALA A 79 2.37 17.70 -15.87
C ALA A 79 2.09 16.82 -17.09
N VAL A 80 3.11 16.18 -17.65
CA VAL A 80 2.97 15.23 -18.77
C VAL A 80 2.25 13.97 -18.32
N LEU A 81 2.65 13.37 -17.19
CA LEU A 81 2.01 12.17 -16.63
C LEU A 81 0.52 12.40 -16.37
N ARG A 82 0.14 13.58 -15.87
CA ARG A 82 -1.26 13.94 -15.62
C ARG A 82 -2.11 14.05 -16.88
N MET A 83 -1.50 14.18 -18.07
CA MET A 83 -2.17 14.19 -19.36
C MET A 83 -2.28 12.79 -19.99
N ILE A 84 -1.49 11.83 -19.52
CA ILE A 84 -1.49 10.46 -20.04
C ILE A 84 -2.72 9.71 -19.50
N PRO A 85 -3.59 9.18 -20.39
CA PRO A 85 -4.76 8.41 -19.96
C PRO A 85 -4.34 7.05 -19.41
N VAL A 86 -4.85 6.68 -18.25
CA VAL A 86 -4.80 5.32 -17.68
C VAL A 86 -6.15 4.68 -17.96
N ARG A 87 -6.23 3.92 -19.04
CA ARG A 87 -7.52 3.55 -19.64
C ARG A 87 -8.34 4.81 -19.96
N LEU A 88 -9.45 5.05 -19.26
CA LEU A 88 -10.30 6.24 -19.38
C LEU A 88 -10.16 7.21 -18.19
N HIS A 89 -9.12 7.02 -17.37
CA HIS A 89 -8.89 7.79 -16.14
C HIS A 89 -7.61 8.61 -16.27
N ARG A 90 -7.49 9.64 -15.43
CA ARG A 90 -6.25 10.39 -15.21
C ARG A 90 -5.49 9.75 -14.03
N MET A 91 -4.16 9.69 -14.10
CA MET A 91 -3.33 9.28 -12.96
C MET A 91 -3.61 10.21 -11.77
N PRO A 92 -3.96 9.71 -10.58
CA PRO A 92 -4.08 10.54 -9.39
C PRO A 92 -2.71 11.03 -8.92
N ASN A 93 -2.71 12.08 -8.11
CA ASN A 93 -1.57 12.47 -7.31
C ASN A 93 -1.77 12.05 -5.84
N LEU A 94 -0.74 12.24 -5.01
CA LEU A 94 -0.76 11.90 -3.59
C LEU A 94 -1.93 12.61 -2.87
N LYS A 95 -2.14 13.90 -3.13
CA LYS A 95 -3.20 14.68 -2.50
C LYS A 95 -4.59 14.11 -2.79
N GLU A 96 -4.90 13.79 -4.06
CA GLU A 96 -6.19 13.22 -4.45
C GLU A 96 -6.47 11.87 -3.76
N TYR A 97 -5.43 11.06 -3.55
CA TYR A 97 -5.55 9.81 -2.81
C TYR A 97 -5.82 10.05 -1.31
N ILE A 98 -5.01 10.90 -0.66
CA ILE A 98 -5.17 11.21 0.77
C ILE A 98 -6.54 11.86 1.05
N GLU A 99 -6.99 12.78 0.20
CA GLU A 99 -8.33 13.39 0.30
C GLU A 99 -9.42 12.32 0.22
N CYS A 100 -9.27 11.33 -0.66
CA CYS A 100 -10.22 10.23 -0.78
C CYS A 100 -10.22 9.35 0.48
N CYS A 101 -9.05 8.96 1.01
CA CYS A 101 -8.97 8.21 2.27
C CYS A 101 -9.63 8.97 3.41
N LYS A 102 -9.38 10.27 3.51
CA LYS A 102 -9.95 11.15 4.54
C LYS A 102 -11.46 11.30 4.41
N GLU A 103 -11.99 11.48 3.19
CA GLU A 103 -13.44 11.58 2.91
C GLU A 103 -14.21 10.38 3.47
N TYR A 104 -13.62 9.17 3.37
CA TYR A 104 -14.28 7.93 3.79
C TYR A 104 -13.76 7.36 5.13
N GLY A 105 -12.84 8.04 5.83
CA GLY A 105 -12.27 7.59 7.09
C GLY A 105 -11.47 6.28 6.97
N LYS A 106 -10.78 6.06 5.84
CA LYS A 106 -10.01 4.83 5.57
C LYS A 106 -8.53 5.03 5.87
N VAL A 107 -7.88 4.07 6.50
CA VAL A 107 -6.42 4.11 6.65
C VAL A 107 -5.77 4.17 5.27
N ALA A 108 -4.86 5.12 5.09
CA ALA A 108 -4.05 5.25 3.89
C ALA A 108 -2.84 4.31 3.98
N VAL A 109 -2.76 3.29 3.13
CA VAL A 109 -1.61 2.40 3.04
C VAL A 109 -0.82 2.77 1.78
N LEU A 110 0.35 3.40 1.95
CA LEU A 110 1.08 4.05 0.88
C LEU A 110 2.38 3.32 0.56
N GLU A 111 2.44 2.63 -0.59
CA GLU A 111 3.68 2.04 -1.07
C GLU A 111 4.61 3.11 -1.65
N LEU A 112 5.79 3.21 -1.05
CA LEU A 112 6.90 4.00 -1.57
C LEU A 112 7.65 3.10 -2.56
N LYS A 113 7.44 3.32 -3.86
CA LYS A 113 8.02 2.48 -4.91
C LYS A 113 9.54 2.50 -4.86
N ASN A 114 10.28 2.68 -5.79
CA ASN A 114 11.74 2.64 -5.85
C ASN A 114 12.47 3.37 -4.69
N PRO A 115 13.78 3.15 -4.46
CA PRO A 115 14.54 3.89 -3.47
C PRO A 115 14.44 5.41 -3.68
N MET A 116 13.97 6.13 -2.66
CA MET A 116 13.74 7.57 -2.71
C MET A 116 14.81 8.33 -1.94
N LYS A 117 15.09 9.57 -2.36
CA LYS A 117 15.89 10.49 -1.55
C LYS A 117 15.13 10.87 -0.28
N LYS A 118 15.85 11.03 0.85
CA LYS A 118 15.25 11.45 2.13
C LYS A 118 14.43 12.73 2.02
N GLU A 119 14.86 13.67 1.17
CA GLU A 119 14.12 14.91 0.90
C GLU A 119 12.73 14.66 0.28
N HIS A 120 12.60 13.70 -0.66
CA HIS A 120 11.32 13.35 -1.24
C HIS A 120 10.37 12.75 -0.19
N LEU A 121 10.89 11.88 0.68
CA LEU A 121 10.13 11.29 1.78
C LEU A 121 9.67 12.36 2.79
N ALA A 122 10.53 13.33 3.11
CA ALA A 122 10.16 14.46 3.95
C ALA A 122 9.05 15.32 3.31
N ASN A 123 9.05 15.47 1.99
CA ASN A 123 8.01 16.20 1.27
C ASN A 123 6.68 15.41 1.24
N ILE A 124 6.72 14.08 1.04
CA ILE A 124 5.54 13.20 1.15
C ILE A 124 4.92 13.32 2.54
N ILE A 125 5.72 13.16 3.60
CA ILE A 125 5.26 13.30 4.99
C ILE A 125 4.61 14.66 5.21
N ARG A 126 5.26 15.75 4.77
CA ARG A 126 4.74 17.12 4.93
C ARG A 126 3.42 17.34 4.20
N GLU A 127 3.26 16.77 2.99
CA GLU A 127 2.01 16.87 2.23
C GLU A 127 0.88 16.16 2.97
N ILE A 128 1.11 14.95 3.48
CA ILE A 128 0.13 14.16 4.25
C ILE A 128 -0.18 14.83 5.60
N GLU A 129 0.84 15.33 6.30
CA GLU A 129 0.72 16.04 7.58
C GLU A 129 -0.10 17.34 7.42
N SER A 130 0.13 18.08 6.32
CA SER A 130 -0.64 19.29 6.00
C SER A 130 -2.11 19.00 5.73
N ALA A 131 -2.44 17.78 5.27
CA ALA A 131 -3.81 17.31 5.15
C ALA A 131 -4.41 16.86 6.50
N GLY A 132 -3.61 16.80 7.59
CA GLY A 132 -4.01 16.28 8.89
C GLY A 132 -4.34 14.80 8.85
N TYR A 133 -3.57 13.99 8.11
CA TYR A 133 -3.87 12.56 7.90
C TYR A 133 -2.69 11.61 8.15
N LEU A 134 -1.58 12.11 8.68
CA LEU A 134 -0.37 11.32 8.89
C LEU A 134 -0.58 10.17 9.89
N ASP A 135 -1.31 10.39 10.98
CA ASP A 135 -1.61 9.38 12.00
C ASP A 135 -2.50 8.24 11.46
N SER A 136 -3.23 8.49 10.37
CA SER A 136 -4.05 7.49 9.66
C SER A 136 -3.34 6.94 8.42
N THR A 137 -2.01 7.11 8.31
CA THR A 137 -1.21 6.62 7.18
C THR A 137 -0.22 5.56 7.65
N VAL A 138 -0.11 4.49 6.88
CA VAL A 138 0.91 3.45 6.99
C VAL A 138 1.77 3.52 5.74
N PHE A 139 3.10 3.60 5.89
CA PHE A 139 4.02 3.52 4.76
C PHE A 139 4.50 2.09 4.58
N ILE A 140 4.50 1.61 3.35
CA ILE A 140 5.02 0.30 3.00
C ILE A 140 6.07 0.43 1.89
N SER A 141 7.08 -0.42 1.86
CA SER A 141 8.13 -0.39 0.82
C SER A 141 8.95 -1.67 0.79
N PHE A 142 9.37 -2.11 -0.41
CA PHE A 142 10.43 -3.09 -0.60
C PHE A 142 11.83 -2.53 -0.31
N SER A 143 11.98 -1.21 -0.27
CA SER A 143 13.21 -0.54 0.13
C SER A 143 13.23 -0.29 1.63
N ALA A 144 14.00 -1.09 2.37
CA ALA A 144 14.20 -0.84 3.81
C ALA A 144 14.72 0.58 4.08
N GLN A 145 15.55 1.12 3.17
CA GLN A 145 16.10 2.48 3.31
C GLN A 145 15.01 3.56 3.30
N ASN A 146 13.95 3.39 2.50
CA ASN A 146 12.80 4.30 2.53
C ASN A 146 12.17 4.34 3.93
N LEU A 147 11.94 3.18 4.52
CA LEU A 147 11.31 3.05 5.85
C LEU A 147 12.22 3.54 6.97
N ILE A 148 13.53 3.31 6.87
CA ILE A 148 14.52 3.88 7.80
C ILE A 148 14.46 5.41 7.77
N PHE A 149 14.44 6.02 6.59
CA PHE A 149 14.30 7.47 6.48
C PHE A 149 12.96 8.00 7.01
N ILE A 150 11.84 7.26 6.81
CA ILE A 150 10.55 7.61 7.44
C ILE A 150 10.70 7.63 8.95
N ARG A 151 11.29 6.59 9.56
CA ARG A 151 11.52 6.50 11.02
C ARG A 151 12.47 7.57 11.55
N GLU A 152 13.49 7.95 10.78
CA GLU A 152 14.37 9.07 11.15
C GLU A 152 13.64 10.42 11.18
N ILE A 153 12.63 10.61 10.31
CA ILE A 153 11.85 11.86 10.25
C ILE A 153 10.70 11.83 11.27
N LYS A 154 10.03 10.69 11.41
CA LYS A 154 8.88 10.46 12.30
C LYS A 154 9.06 9.12 13.03
N PRO A 155 9.67 9.11 14.22
CA PRO A 155 10.07 7.87 14.91
C PRO A 155 8.93 6.90 15.24
N ASP A 156 7.71 7.39 15.41
CA ASP A 156 6.54 6.58 15.79
C ASP A 156 5.58 6.28 14.62
N GLN A 157 5.98 6.67 13.38
CA GLN A 157 5.15 6.42 12.19
C GLN A 157 4.99 4.93 11.94
N ASN A 158 3.77 4.50 11.60
CA ASN A 158 3.51 3.11 11.21
C ASN A 158 4.16 2.81 9.86
N VAL A 159 4.99 1.78 9.83
CA VAL A 159 5.70 1.32 8.62
C VAL A 159 5.70 -0.19 8.55
N GLN A 160 5.59 -0.76 7.34
CA GLN A 160 5.65 -2.21 7.10
C GLN A 160 6.66 -2.49 5.98
N PHE A 161 7.54 -3.46 6.19
CA PHE A 161 8.53 -3.87 5.20
C PHE A 161 7.94 -4.89 4.24
N LEU A 162 7.90 -4.54 2.96
CA LEU A 162 7.45 -5.41 1.88
C LEU A 162 8.53 -6.42 1.52
N THR A 163 8.14 -7.70 1.42
CA THR A 163 9.05 -8.77 1.01
C THR A 163 8.29 -9.95 0.40
N ASP A 164 8.97 -10.72 -0.47
CA ASP A 164 8.44 -11.97 -1.02
C ASP A 164 8.70 -13.17 -0.12
N GLN A 165 9.68 -13.09 0.80
CA GLN A 165 10.14 -14.23 1.60
C GLN A 165 10.44 -13.82 3.04
N PHE A 166 10.25 -14.76 3.96
CA PHE A 166 10.62 -14.62 5.37
C PHE A 166 11.82 -15.49 5.70
N ASN A 167 12.83 -14.90 6.34
CA ASN A 167 14.01 -15.60 6.84
C ASN A 167 14.60 -14.85 8.04
N SER A 168 15.70 -15.37 8.62
CA SER A 168 16.35 -14.78 9.80
C SER A 168 16.82 -13.34 9.57
N ASN A 169 17.29 -13.00 8.36
CA ASN A 169 17.76 -11.64 8.06
C ASN A 169 16.59 -10.66 8.00
N VAL A 170 15.46 -11.09 7.43
CA VAL A 170 14.22 -10.28 7.43
C VAL A 170 13.76 -10.04 8.85
N LEU A 171 13.67 -11.09 9.69
CA LEU A 171 13.27 -10.93 11.09
C LEU A 171 14.20 -9.96 11.83
N GLN A 172 15.50 -10.09 11.66
CA GLN A 172 16.47 -9.20 12.29
C GLN A 172 16.24 -7.74 11.82
N LEU A 173 16.05 -7.51 10.52
CA LEU A 173 15.75 -6.18 9.97
C LEU A 173 14.50 -5.56 10.61
N LEU A 174 13.42 -6.35 10.74
CA LEU A 174 12.17 -5.90 11.37
C LEU A 174 12.39 -5.48 12.82
N LEU A 175 13.09 -6.29 13.59
CA LEU A 175 13.38 -6.04 15.01
C LEU A 175 14.27 -4.81 15.22
N GLU A 176 15.37 -4.71 14.47
CA GLU A 176 16.32 -3.59 14.58
C GLU A 176 15.69 -2.24 14.28
N ASN A 177 14.74 -2.21 13.32
CA ASN A 177 14.12 -0.99 12.85
C ASN A 177 12.67 -0.79 13.35
N ARG A 178 12.15 -1.73 14.13
CA ARG A 178 10.76 -1.72 14.62
C ARG A 178 9.74 -1.62 13.45
N PHE A 179 9.96 -2.42 12.40
CA PHE A 179 9.04 -2.51 11.27
C PHE A 179 8.03 -3.63 11.49
N ASP A 180 6.80 -3.44 11.03
CA ASP A 180 5.86 -4.52 10.81
C ASP A 180 6.18 -5.22 9.48
N LEU A 181 5.64 -6.43 9.29
CA LEU A 181 5.83 -7.25 8.09
C LEU A 181 4.67 -7.06 7.11
N ASP A 182 5.00 -6.89 5.82
CA ASP A 182 4.04 -6.99 4.72
C ASP A 182 4.58 -7.95 3.66
N ILE A 183 3.96 -9.12 3.49
CA ILE A 183 4.59 -10.24 2.80
C ILE A 183 3.67 -10.90 1.78
N ASN A 184 4.27 -11.45 0.71
CA ASN A 184 3.57 -12.34 -0.20
C ASN A 184 2.94 -13.50 0.58
N TYR A 185 1.61 -13.63 0.50
CA TYR A 185 0.84 -14.59 1.29
C TYR A 185 1.23 -16.06 1.05
N THR A 186 1.79 -16.38 -0.11
CA THR A 186 2.25 -17.74 -0.44
C THR A 186 3.46 -18.17 0.40
N SER A 187 4.17 -17.21 0.97
CA SER A 187 5.33 -17.44 1.86
C SER A 187 4.95 -17.49 3.35
N LEU A 188 3.65 -17.34 3.69
CA LEU A 188 3.19 -17.36 5.08
C LEU A 188 2.78 -18.74 5.57
N SER A 189 3.12 -19.01 6.82
CA SER A 189 2.61 -20.11 7.64
C SER A 189 2.17 -19.60 9.01
N SER A 190 1.39 -20.38 9.73
CA SER A 190 1.01 -20.08 11.11
C SER A 190 2.23 -19.92 12.03
N GLU A 191 3.32 -20.67 11.78
CA GLU A 191 4.58 -20.56 12.51
C GLU A 191 5.26 -19.20 12.31
N ILE A 192 5.30 -18.71 11.06
CA ILE A 192 5.88 -17.38 10.75
C ILE A 192 5.08 -16.29 11.43
N ILE A 193 3.75 -16.35 11.36
CA ILE A 193 2.86 -15.38 12.01
C ILE A 193 3.06 -15.39 13.51
N GLY A 194 3.05 -16.58 14.14
CA GLY A 194 3.31 -16.73 15.57
C GLY A 194 4.66 -16.12 15.97
N LYS A 195 5.72 -16.41 15.21
CA LYS A 195 7.06 -15.84 15.45
C LYS A 195 7.08 -14.31 15.34
N CYS A 196 6.34 -13.73 14.42
CA CYS A 196 6.20 -12.28 14.33
C CYS A 196 5.47 -11.72 15.55
N HIS A 197 4.34 -12.32 15.93
CA HIS A 197 3.52 -11.88 17.06
C HIS A 197 4.27 -12.00 18.40
N ASP A 198 5.04 -13.07 18.62
CA ASP A 198 5.89 -13.25 19.81
C ASP A 198 6.93 -12.12 19.97
N ASN A 199 7.25 -11.43 18.88
CA ASN A 199 8.16 -10.29 18.84
C ASN A 199 7.44 -8.93 18.68
N GLY A 200 6.12 -8.89 18.81
CA GLY A 200 5.32 -7.66 18.70
C GLY A 200 5.20 -7.09 17.28
N ILE A 201 5.52 -7.88 16.25
CA ILE A 201 5.45 -7.51 14.84
C ILE A 201 4.08 -7.89 14.29
N LYS A 202 3.35 -6.94 13.71
CA LYS A 202 2.11 -7.22 12.98
C LYS A 202 2.42 -7.72 11.58
N VAL A 203 1.50 -8.53 11.04
CA VAL A 203 1.65 -9.16 9.73
C VAL A 203 0.53 -8.73 8.80
N ASN A 204 0.89 -8.10 7.69
CA ASN A 204 0.05 -7.89 6.52
C ASN A 204 0.46 -8.85 5.41
N CYS A 205 -0.46 -9.23 4.53
CA CYS A 205 -0.12 -10.05 3.37
C CYS A 205 -0.86 -9.67 2.10
N TRP A 206 -0.22 -9.87 0.96
CA TRP A 206 -0.70 -9.52 -0.37
C TRP A 206 -0.39 -10.58 -1.42
N THR A 207 -1.08 -10.64 -2.55
CA THR A 207 -2.41 -10.10 -2.82
C THR A 207 -3.39 -11.27 -2.79
N VAL A 208 -4.26 -11.30 -1.80
CA VAL A 208 -5.15 -12.44 -1.54
C VAL A 208 -6.51 -12.17 -2.20
N ASN A 209 -6.87 -12.97 -3.19
CA ASN A 209 -8.11 -12.78 -3.94
C ASN A 209 -9.05 -13.99 -3.86
N GLU A 210 -8.55 -15.14 -3.41
CA GLU A 210 -9.35 -16.35 -3.27
C GLU A 210 -9.87 -16.49 -1.83
N PRO A 211 -11.19 -16.71 -1.63
CA PRO A 211 -11.78 -16.83 -0.29
C PRO A 211 -11.11 -17.91 0.58
N ALA A 212 -10.76 -19.05 -0.01
CA ALA A 212 -10.14 -20.16 0.72
C ALA A 212 -8.76 -19.77 1.29
N ASP A 213 -7.98 -18.99 0.53
CA ASP A 213 -6.70 -18.48 1.02
C ASP A 213 -6.89 -17.44 2.12
N ALA A 214 -7.88 -16.55 1.97
CA ALA A 214 -8.20 -15.56 3.00
C ALA A 214 -8.65 -16.24 4.30
N GLU A 215 -9.58 -17.20 4.24
CA GLU A 215 -10.05 -17.96 5.41
C GLU A 215 -8.89 -18.67 6.11
N ARG A 216 -8.01 -19.34 5.36
CA ARG A 216 -6.80 -20.00 5.91
C ARG A 216 -5.86 -19.02 6.63
N LEU A 217 -5.63 -17.83 6.04
CA LEU A 217 -4.76 -16.80 6.63
C LEU A 217 -5.39 -16.17 7.87
N ILE A 218 -6.71 -15.99 7.88
CA ILE A 218 -7.48 -15.55 9.04
C ILE A 218 -7.35 -16.57 10.19
N ASP A 219 -7.47 -17.87 9.88
CA ASP A 219 -7.27 -18.95 10.87
C ASP A 219 -5.83 -18.98 11.42
N TYR A 220 -4.84 -18.57 10.63
CA TYR A 220 -3.46 -18.40 11.08
C TYR A 220 -3.25 -17.15 11.97
N GLY A 221 -4.24 -16.25 12.01
CA GLY A 221 -4.22 -15.04 12.84
C GLY A 221 -3.53 -13.84 12.19
N VAL A 222 -3.48 -13.74 10.85
CA VAL A 222 -2.89 -12.57 10.17
C VAL A 222 -3.62 -11.28 10.57
N ASP A 223 -2.88 -10.18 10.75
CA ASP A 223 -3.48 -8.91 11.17
C ASP A 223 -4.18 -8.16 10.02
N TYR A 224 -3.60 -8.24 8.81
CA TYR A 224 -4.13 -7.55 7.65
C TYR A 224 -4.06 -8.43 6.39
N ILE A 225 -5.05 -8.30 5.54
CA ILE A 225 -5.08 -8.89 4.19
C ILE A 225 -5.30 -7.78 3.17
N THR A 226 -4.36 -7.65 2.24
CA THR A 226 -4.46 -6.75 1.08
C THR A 226 -4.99 -7.54 -0.12
N THR A 227 -6.09 -7.06 -0.73
CA THR A 227 -6.87 -7.80 -1.73
C THR A 227 -7.45 -6.88 -2.80
N ASN A 228 -7.70 -7.43 -4.00
CA ASN A 228 -8.36 -6.71 -5.09
C ASN A 228 -9.90 -6.71 -4.96
N ILE A 229 -10.50 -7.67 -4.22
CA ILE A 229 -11.94 -7.97 -4.38
C ILE A 229 -12.62 -8.47 -3.10
N ILE A 230 -11.91 -9.02 -2.13
CA ILE A 230 -12.48 -9.55 -0.89
C ILE A 230 -12.87 -8.39 0.04
N GLU A 231 -14.10 -8.40 0.53
CA GLU A 231 -14.66 -7.39 1.43
C GLU A 231 -15.37 -8.04 2.60
#